data_62d1ffbdb1efc5340f09edb904e4e7bb
#
_entry.id   62d1ffbdb1efc5340f09edb904e4e7bb
#
_cell.length_a   1.000
_cell.length_b   1.000
_cell.length_c   1.000
_cell.angle_alpha   90.00
_cell.angle_beta   90.00
_cell.angle_gamma   90.00
#
_symmetry.space_group_name_H-M   'P 1'
#
loop_
_entity.id
_entity.type
_entity.pdbx_description
1 polymer ?
#
loop_
_entity_poly.entity_id
_entity_poly.type
_entity_poly.pdbx_seq_one_letter_code
_entity_poly.pdbx_strand_id
1 'polypeptide(L)'
;MKKYRVAILGATGAVGQEFLTLIEERKFPFSELRLLASSRSAGKKIAFMGKEYTVQETTPDSFEGIDIALFAGGAASKEFAPHAVKAGAIVIDNSSAFRMDPEVPLVVPEVNPEAIKAHKGIIANPNCSTIIMVMGLKPLYDIAKIRRIVVSTYQAVSGAGKEGMAELEEQVAALASGKEPVAKVLPVGKLPKHYQIAFNLIPQIDIFKDNLYTKEEMKMIDETKKIMGDDRMRITATTVRVPVYRSHAESVNVEFEDKVTLEAARAAIAAFPGIILRDNPAEQEYPMPLFTSNKYDVEIGRLRYDESQENTLNFWICGDQIRKGAALNALQIAEYMIAHDLV
;
A
#
# COMPACT_ATOMS: atom_id res chain seq x y z
N MET A 1 -4.73 -5.13 -29.21
CA MET A 1 -4.00 -4.50 -28.11
C MET A 1 -2.69 -5.25 -27.94
N LYS A 2 -1.55 -4.56 -27.80
CA LYS A 2 -0.23 -5.17 -27.51
C LYS A 2 -0.32 -5.95 -26.22
N LYS A 3 0.30 -7.11 -26.16
CA LYS A 3 0.38 -7.94 -24.94
C LYS A 3 1.82 -8.00 -24.46
N TYR A 4 2.00 -8.08 -23.15
CA TYR A 4 3.29 -7.99 -22.50
C TYR A 4 3.68 -9.31 -21.81
N ARG A 5 4.97 -9.57 -21.71
CA ARG A 5 5.52 -10.66 -20.92
C ARG A 5 5.73 -10.15 -19.50
N VAL A 6 5.06 -10.74 -18.55
CA VAL A 6 5.00 -10.28 -17.16
C VAL A 6 5.67 -11.29 -16.24
N ALA A 7 6.51 -10.81 -15.32
CA ALA A 7 7.02 -11.60 -14.22
C ALA A 7 6.44 -11.08 -12.88
N ILE A 8 6.12 -11.99 -11.97
CA ILE A 8 5.73 -11.65 -10.59
C ILE A 8 6.76 -12.27 -9.64
N LEU A 9 7.58 -11.43 -9.01
CA LEU A 9 8.51 -11.84 -7.95
C LEU A 9 7.77 -11.86 -6.61
N GLY A 10 7.85 -12.97 -5.88
CA GLY A 10 7.09 -13.19 -4.66
C GLY A 10 5.65 -13.66 -4.89
N ALA A 11 5.44 -14.39 -5.98
CA ALA A 11 4.11 -14.84 -6.45
C ALA A 11 3.29 -15.64 -5.41
N THR A 12 3.92 -16.28 -4.42
CA THR A 12 3.25 -17.07 -3.37
C THR A 12 2.82 -16.25 -2.15
N GLY A 13 3.28 -15.00 -2.04
CA GLY A 13 2.92 -14.08 -0.97
C GLY A 13 1.51 -13.47 -1.12
N ALA A 14 1.06 -12.70 -0.12
CA ALA A 14 -0.27 -12.07 -0.16
C ALA A 14 -0.40 -11.09 -1.35
N VAL A 15 0.56 -10.20 -1.53
CA VAL A 15 0.57 -9.24 -2.64
C VAL A 15 0.74 -9.94 -4.00
N GLY A 16 1.59 -10.98 -4.07
CA GLY A 16 1.78 -11.76 -5.29
C GLY A 16 0.51 -12.48 -5.75
N GLN A 17 -0.27 -13.03 -4.82
CA GLN A 17 -1.57 -13.63 -5.12
C GLN A 17 -2.60 -12.56 -5.53
N GLU A 18 -2.57 -11.41 -4.90
CA GLU A 18 -3.46 -10.30 -5.28
C GLU A 18 -3.16 -9.78 -6.69
N PHE A 19 -1.87 -9.76 -7.14
CA PHE A 19 -1.54 -9.45 -8.52
C PHE A 19 -2.26 -10.39 -9.50
N LEU A 20 -2.29 -11.69 -9.24
CA LEU A 20 -2.99 -12.65 -10.09
C LEU A 20 -4.49 -12.33 -10.17
N THR A 21 -5.11 -12.12 -9.02
CA THR A 21 -6.53 -11.74 -8.94
C THR A 21 -6.81 -10.48 -9.75
N LEU A 22 -6.00 -9.44 -9.59
CA LEU A 22 -6.18 -8.15 -10.26
C LEU A 22 -5.88 -8.20 -11.76
N ILE A 23 -4.89 -9.00 -12.19
CA ILE A 23 -4.59 -9.24 -13.61
C ILE A 23 -5.82 -9.82 -14.31
N GLU A 24 -6.52 -10.76 -13.68
CA GLU A 24 -7.76 -11.36 -14.21
C GLU A 24 -8.92 -10.37 -14.17
N GLU A 25 -9.22 -9.76 -13.02
CA GLU A 25 -10.33 -8.82 -12.83
C GLU A 25 -10.24 -7.62 -13.79
N ARG A 26 -9.04 -7.07 -13.99
CA ARG A 26 -8.79 -5.90 -14.82
C ARG A 26 -8.46 -6.22 -16.28
N LYS A 27 -8.41 -7.52 -16.62
CA LYS A 27 -8.07 -7.98 -17.98
C LYS A 27 -6.74 -7.41 -18.47
N PHE A 28 -5.74 -7.37 -17.58
CA PHE A 28 -4.42 -6.84 -17.90
C PHE A 28 -3.81 -7.56 -19.11
N PRO A 29 -3.25 -6.84 -20.11
CA PRO A 29 -2.86 -7.43 -21.38
C PRO A 29 -1.52 -8.17 -21.30
N PHE A 30 -1.51 -9.43 -20.88
CA PHE A 30 -0.30 -10.27 -20.90
C PHE A 30 -0.33 -11.36 -21.98
N SER A 31 0.85 -11.72 -22.48
CA SER A 31 1.08 -12.86 -23.38
C SER A 31 1.78 -14.02 -22.68
N GLU A 32 2.66 -13.72 -21.73
CA GLU A 32 3.38 -14.67 -20.89
C GLU A 32 3.29 -14.21 -19.44
N LEU A 33 3.17 -15.16 -18.52
CA LEU A 33 3.21 -14.91 -17.09
C LEU A 33 4.24 -15.83 -16.44
N ARG A 34 5.26 -15.25 -15.82
CA ARG A 34 6.31 -15.97 -15.09
C ARG A 34 6.17 -15.73 -13.60
N LEU A 35 5.94 -16.81 -12.84
CA LEU A 35 5.77 -16.74 -11.39
C LEU A 35 7.07 -17.11 -10.70
N LEU A 36 7.64 -16.17 -9.97
CA LEU A 36 8.95 -16.26 -9.33
C LEU A 36 8.83 -16.21 -7.81
N ALA A 37 9.62 -17.02 -7.12
CA ALA A 37 9.72 -17.01 -5.66
C ALA A 37 11.07 -17.57 -5.20
N SER A 38 11.29 -17.65 -3.88
CA SER A 38 12.48 -18.30 -3.32
C SER A 38 12.48 -19.81 -3.59
N SER A 39 13.65 -20.46 -3.46
CA SER A 39 13.83 -21.91 -3.58
C SER A 39 12.83 -22.72 -2.75
N ARG A 40 12.44 -22.24 -1.55
CA ARG A 40 11.43 -22.87 -0.69
C ARG A 40 10.03 -22.97 -1.32
N SER A 41 9.73 -22.14 -2.30
CA SER A 41 8.43 -22.10 -2.98
C SER A 41 8.51 -22.54 -4.43
N ALA A 42 9.70 -22.76 -4.96
CA ALA A 42 9.90 -23.30 -6.31
C ALA A 42 9.23 -24.67 -6.43
N GLY A 43 8.67 -24.98 -7.60
CA GLY A 43 7.94 -26.19 -7.88
C GLY A 43 6.46 -26.19 -7.44
N LYS A 44 6.03 -25.22 -6.61
CA LYS A 44 4.61 -25.06 -6.29
C LYS A 44 3.82 -24.72 -7.54
N LYS A 45 2.61 -25.25 -7.61
CA LYS A 45 1.68 -25.00 -8.72
C LYS A 45 0.60 -24.03 -8.30
N ILE A 46 0.30 -23.07 -9.17
CA ILE A 46 -0.74 -22.08 -8.99
C ILE A 46 -1.69 -22.17 -10.18
N ALA A 47 -2.96 -22.47 -9.91
CA ALA A 47 -4.00 -22.41 -10.93
C ALA A 47 -4.41 -20.95 -11.17
N PHE A 48 -4.38 -20.50 -12.42
CA PHE A 48 -4.74 -19.14 -12.80
C PHE A 48 -5.34 -19.13 -14.22
N MET A 49 -6.52 -18.54 -14.39
CA MET A 49 -7.25 -18.44 -15.66
C MET A 49 -7.33 -19.77 -16.42
N GLY A 50 -7.67 -20.86 -15.71
CA GLY A 50 -7.84 -22.19 -16.29
C GLY A 50 -6.54 -22.92 -16.69
N LYS A 51 -5.38 -22.37 -16.35
CA LYS A 51 -4.06 -22.96 -16.57
C LYS A 51 -3.32 -23.18 -15.25
N GLU A 52 -2.41 -24.14 -15.23
CA GLU A 52 -1.52 -24.36 -14.11
C GLU A 52 -0.14 -23.75 -14.41
N TYR A 53 0.33 -22.90 -13.52
CA TYR A 53 1.64 -22.27 -13.58
C TYR A 53 2.55 -22.84 -12.51
N THR A 54 3.73 -23.28 -12.88
CA THR A 54 4.74 -23.72 -11.92
C THR A 54 5.55 -22.51 -11.46
N VAL A 55 5.63 -22.29 -10.17
CA VAL A 55 6.47 -21.26 -9.56
C VAL A 55 7.93 -21.65 -9.74
N GLN A 56 8.72 -20.74 -10.31
CA GLN A 56 10.15 -20.94 -10.56
C GLN A 56 10.97 -20.30 -9.44
N GLU A 57 12.15 -20.85 -9.18
CA GLU A 57 13.14 -20.18 -8.34
C GLU A 57 13.61 -18.91 -9.03
N THR A 58 13.75 -17.82 -8.26
CA THR A 58 14.26 -16.57 -8.80
C THR A 58 15.78 -16.63 -8.92
N THR A 59 16.26 -16.39 -10.11
CA THR A 59 17.69 -16.28 -10.45
C THR A 59 17.94 -14.99 -11.23
N PRO A 60 19.17 -14.52 -11.39
CA PRO A 60 19.50 -13.36 -12.24
C PRO A 60 18.91 -13.44 -13.65
N ASP A 61 18.88 -14.62 -14.24
CA ASP A 61 18.42 -14.84 -15.63
C ASP A 61 16.89 -15.00 -15.73
N SER A 62 16.18 -15.02 -14.60
CA SER A 62 14.72 -15.19 -14.57
C SER A 62 13.93 -14.09 -15.28
N PHE A 63 14.59 -12.98 -15.62
CA PHE A 63 13.95 -11.81 -16.23
C PHE A 63 14.21 -11.67 -17.74
N GLU A 64 14.97 -12.59 -18.33
CA GLU A 64 15.21 -12.58 -19.78
C GLU A 64 13.88 -12.64 -20.54
N GLY A 65 13.75 -11.68 -21.47
CA GLY A 65 12.58 -11.56 -22.30
C GLY A 65 11.32 -11.04 -21.60
N ILE A 66 11.38 -10.58 -20.35
CA ILE A 66 10.27 -9.96 -19.62
C ILE A 66 10.19 -8.48 -19.97
N ASP A 67 8.97 -7.98 -20.17
CA ASP A 67 8.71 -6.56 -20.44
C ASP A 67 8.41 -5.81 -19.13
N ILE A 68 7.59 -6.39 -18.25
CA ILE A 68 7.17 -5.79 -16.96
C ILE A 68 7.38 -6.79 -15.83
N ALA A 69 8.09 -6.38 -14.78
CA ALA A 69 8.33 -7.19 -13.59
C ALA A 69 7.67 -6.56 -12.36
N LEU A 70 6.63 -7.22 -11.83
CA LEU A 70 5.90 -6.82 -10.64
C LEU A 70 6.55 -7.48 -9.41
N PHE A 71 7.19 -6.70 -8.57
CA PHE A 71 7.87 -7.19 -7.39
C PHE A 71 6.97 -7.05 -6.16
N ALA A 72 6.60 -8.17 -5.55
CA ALA A 72 5.73 -8.22 -4.37
C ALA A 72 6.45 -7.85 -3.05
N GLY A 73 7.68 -7.36 -3.14
CA GLY A 73 8.44 -6.85 -2.02
C GLY A 73 9.39 -7.84 -1.35
N GLY A 74 10.00 -7.37 -0.26
CA GLY A 74 10.99 -8.10 0.51
C GLY A 74 12.45 -7.85 0.11
N ALA A 75 13.36 -8.57 0.74
CA ALA A 75 14.82 -8.40 0.50
C ALA A 75 15.23 -8.75 -0.94
N ALA A 76 14.51 -9.66 -1.58
CA ALA A 76 14.76 -10.08 -2.96
C ALA A 76 14.66 -8.93 -3.97
N SER A 77 13.83 -7.91 -3.70
CA SER A 77 13.72 -6.76 -4.60
C SER A 77 15.06 -6.06 -4.80
N LYS A 78 15.79 -5.82 -3.72
CA LYS A 78 17.09 -5.14 -3.81
C LYS A 78 18.13 -5.96 -4.59
N GLU A 79 18.05 -7.28 -4.47
CA GLU A 79 18.95 -8.21 -5.16
C GLU A 79 18.62 -8.30 -6.65
N PHE A 80 17.35 -8.53 -7.00
CA PHE A 80 16.97 -8.91 -8.36
C PHE A 80 16.54 -7.74 -9.27
N ALA A 81 16.18 -6.57 -8.72
CA ALA A 81 15.77 -5.45 -9.56
C ALA A 81 16.85 -4.99 -10.56
N PRO A 82 18.14 -4.89 -10.19
CA PRO A 82 19.20 -4.56 -11.16
C PRO A 82 19.32 -5.59 -12.28
N HIS A 83 19.11 -6.88 -11.98
CA HIS A 83 19.17 -7.95 -12.99
C HIS A 83 17.97 -7.86 -13.95
N ALA A 84 16.78 -7.58 -13.44
CA ALA A 84 15.59 -7.39 -14.27
C ALA A 84 15.74 -6.19 -15.22
N VAL A 85 16.24 -5.05 -14.71
CA VAL A 85 16.52 -3.85 -15.54
C VAL A 85 17.59 -4.15 -16.59
N LYS A 86 18.68 -4.85 -16.24
CA LYS A 86 19.71 -5.25 -17.19
C LYS A 86 19.18 -6.16 -18.28
N ALA A 87 18.18 -7.00 -17.98
CA ALA A 87 17.50 -7.85 -18.96
C ALA A 87 16.48 -7.09 -19.82
N GLY A 88 16.28 -5.77 -19.59
CA GLY A 88 15.35 -4.92 -20.33
C GLY A 88 13.95 -4.84 -19.75
N ALA A 89 13.68 -5.47 -18.60
CA ALA A 89 12.38 -5.36 -17.95
C ALA A 89 12.23 -4.05 -17.18
N ILE A 90 11.02 -3.51 -17.13
CA ILE A 90 10.69 -2.42 -16.23
C ILE A 90 10.15 -3.02 -14.92
N VAL A 91 10.79 -2.65 -13.82
CA VAL A 91 10.46 -3.14 -12.47
C VAL A 91 9.51 -2.17 -11.78
N ILE A 92 8.38 -2.68 -11.27
CA ILE A 92 7.50 -1.96 -10.35
C ILE A 92 7.59 -2.65 -9.00
N ASP A 93 8.25 -1.98 -8.04
CA ASP A 93 8.67 -2.59 -6.77
C ASP A 93 7.83 -2.13 -5.58
N ASN A 94 7.19 -3.08 -4.90
CA ASN A 94 6.43 -2.83 -3.67
C ASN A 94 7.30 -2.82 -2.40
N SER A 95 8.59 -3.12 -2.48
CA SER A 95 9.46 -3.07 -1.31
C SER A 95 9.84 -1.63 -0.93
N SER A 96 10.45 -1.47 0.23
CA SER A 96 11.00 -0.18 0.65
C SER A 96 12.41 0.09 0.10
N ALA A 97 12.96 -0.81 -0.74
CA ALA A 97 14.38 -0.77 -1.11
C ALA A 97 14.76 0.48 -1.91
N PHE A 98 13.87 0.96 -2.77
CA PHE A 98 14.15 2.03 -3.72
C PHE A 98 13.30 3.30 -3.50
N ARG A 99 12.35 3.29 -2.55
CA ARG A 99 11.39 4.38 -2.38
C ARG A 99 12.01 5.74 -2.17
N MET A 100 13.10 5.81 -1.40
CA MET A 100 13.77 7.08 -1.08
C MET A 100 15.01 7.33 -1.95
N ASP A 101 15.28 6.49 -2.95
CA ASP A 101 16.31 6.75 -3.95
C ASP A 101 15.88 7.96 -4.81
N PRO A 102 16.70 9.03 -4.93
CA PRO A 102 16.35 10.21 -5.71
C PRO A 102 16.19 9.95 -7.21
N GLU A 103 16.81 8.88 -7.73
CA GLU A 103 16.72 8.50 -9.13
C GLU A 103 15.54 7.58 -9.46
N VAL A 104 14.83 7.09 -8.43
CA VAL A 104 13.69 6.19 -8.59
C VAL A 104 12.40 6.92 -8.27
N PRO A 105 11.46 7.06 -9.22
CA PRO A 105 10.18 7.67 -8.95
C PRO A 105 9.35 6.84 -7.98
N LEU A 106 8.70 7.51 -7.05
CA LEU A 106 7.77 6.95 -6.07
C LEU A 106 6.35 7.40 -6.44
N VAL A 107 5.48 6.45 -6.85
CA VAL A 107 4.30 6.80 -7.62
C VAL A 107 2.99 6.27 -7.04
N VAL A 108 2.02 7.18 -6.97
CA VAL A 108 0.59 6.87 -6.89
C VAL A 108 -0.08 7.47 -8.14
N PRO A 109 -0.58 6.67 -9.06
CA PRO A 109 -1.02 7.14 -10.39
C PRO A 109 -2.06 8.26 -10.37
N GLU A 110 -2.95 8.30 -9.39
CA GLU A 110 -3.94 9.37 -9.24
C GLU A 110 -3.34 10.66 -8.66
N VAL A 111 -2.15 10.59 -8.05
CA VAL A 111 -1.53 11.72 -7.32
C VAL A 111 -0.42 12.38 -8.13
N ASN A 112 0.52 11.58 -8.64
CA ASN A 112 1.73 12.08 -9.32
C ASN A 112 2.15 11.21 -10.52
N PRO A 113 1.25 10.92 -11.48
CA PRO A 113 1.52 10.01 -12.61
C PRO A 113 2.69 10.47 -13.48
N GLU A 114 2.91 11.79 -13.59
CA GLU A 114 3.99 12.35 -14.41
C GLU A 114 5.39 11.94 -13.93
N ALA A 115 5.54 11.60 -12.65
CA ALA A 115 6.81 11.12 -12.10
C ALA A 115 7.28 9.81 -12.76
N ILE A 116 6.37 9.01 -13.31
CA ILE A 116 6.69 7.77 -14.04
C ILE A 116 7.69 8.02 -15.17
N LYS A 117 7.56 9.13 -15.88
CA LYS A 117 8.42 9.46 -17.04
C LYS A 117 9.91 9.59 -16.70
N ALA A 118 10.25 9.79 -15.43
CA ALA A 118 11.62 9.93 -14.97
C ALA A 118 12.31 8.62 -14.61
N HIS A 119 11.62 7.45 -14.74
CA HIS A 119 12.20 6.17 -14.35
C HIS A 119 13.41 5.78 -15.20
N LYS A 120 14.34 5.08 -14.57
CA LYS A 120 15.53 4.47 -15.20
C LYS A 120 15.44 2.94 -15.17
N GLY A 121 14.23 2.40 -15.37
CA GLY A 121 13.93 0.97 -15.34
C GLY A 121 13.32 0.47 -14.02
N ILE A 122 13.35 1.25 -12.94
CA ILE A 122 12.70 0.94 -11.66
C ILE A 122 11.69 2.04 -11.32
N ILE A 123 10.50 1.65 -10.88
CA ILE A 123 9.48 2.52 -10.31
C ILE A 123 9.10 1.95 -8.95
N ALA A 124 9.17 2.76 -7.91
CA ALA A 124 8.82 2.35 -6.55
C ALA A 124 7.32 2.57 -6.28
N ASN A 125 6.69 1.54 -5.74
CA ASN A 125 5.34 1.58 -5.20
C ASN A 125 5.42 1.96 -3.72
N PRO A 126 4.68 2.99 -3.26
CA PRO A 126 4.81 3.49 -1.89
C PRO A 126 4.35 2.51 -0.81
N ASN A 127 4.56 2.89 0.44
CA ASN A 127 3.99 2.22 1.60
C ASN A 127 2.46 2.25 1.57
N CYS A 128 1.83 1.19 2.06
CA CYS A 128 0.38 1.01 1.98
C CYS A 128 -0.42 2.12 2.68
N SER A 129 -0.02 2.50 3.89
CA SER A 129 -0.67 3.61 4.60
C SER A 129 -0.37 4.95 3.92
N THR A 130 0.85 5.14 3.41
CA THR A 130 1.18 6.34 2.63
C THR A 130 0.28 6.48 1.40
N ILE A 131 0.07 5.41 0.64
CA ILE A 131 -0.82 5.44 -0.54
C ILE A 131 -2.23 5.86 -0.14
N ILE A 132 -2.79 5.23 0.89
CA ILE A 132 -4.16 5.53 1.37
C ILE A 132 -4.25 6.99 1.82
N MET A 133 -3.27 7.48 2.60
CA MET A 133 -3.25 8.85 3.09
C MET A 133 -3.14 9.87 1.95
N VAL A 134 -2.21 9.71 1.01
CA VAL A 134 -2.00 10.69 -0.06
C VAL A 134 -3.16 10.75 -1.05
N MET A 135 -3.92 9.67 -1.22
CA MET A 135 -5.18 9.70 -1.95
C MET A 135 -6.14 10.73 -1.34
N GLY A 136 -6.28 10.73 -0.01
CA GLY A 136 -7.13 11.71 0.68
C GLY A 136 -6.54 13.12 0.73
N LEU A 137 -5.22 13.26 0.76
CA LEU A 137 -4.55 14.55 0.83
C LEU A 137 -4.53 15.29 -0.51
N LYS A 138 -4.38 14.58 -1.63
CA LYS A 138 -4.20 15.19 -2.95
C LYS A 138 -5.34 16.13 -3.36
N PRO A 139 -6.62 15.72 -3.32
CA PRO A 139 -7.71 16.62 -3.67
C PRO A 139 -7.79 17.86 -2.78
N LEU A 140 -7.41 17.74 -1.52
CA LEU A 140 -7.37 18.85 -0.58
C LEU A 140 -6.17 19.79 -0.85
N TYR A 141 -5.00 19.21 -1.17
CA TYR A 141 -3.80 19.97 -1.52
C TYR A 141 -3.96 20.77 -2.80
N ASP A 142 -4.76 20.30 -3.75
CA ASP A 142 -5.03 20.97 -5.01
C ASP A 142 -5.89 22.24 -4.85
N ILE A 143 -6.70 22.31 -3.79
CA ILE A 143 -7.51 23.50 -3.48
C ILE A 143 -6.84 24.45 -2.48
N ALA A 144 -5.95 23.95 -1.60
CA ALA A 144 -5.19 24.78 -0.66
C ALA A 144 -3.89 24.08 -0.21
N LYS A 145 -2.83 24.85 -0.02
CA LYS A 145 -1.54 24.31 0.44
C LYS A 145 -1.64 23.77 1.85
N ILE A 146 -1.15 22.54 2.04
CA ILE A 146 -1.11 21.89 3.34
C ILE A 146 0.17 22.33 4.08
N ARG A 147 -0.01 22.81 5.30
CA ARG A 147 1.07 23.22 6.22
C ARG A 147 1.52 22.09 7.12
N ARG A 148 0.55 21.35 7.68
CA ARG A 148 0.82 20.30 8.68
C ARG A 148 -0.16 19.14 8.58
N ILE A 149 0.34 17.96 8.85
CA ILE A 149 -0.46 16.73 8.91
C ILE A 149 -0.15 16.01 10.22
N VAL A 150 -1.19 15.62 10.94
CA VAL A 150 -1.12 14.66 12.04
C VAL A 150 -1.96 13.45 11.67
N VAL A 151 -1.36 12.28 11.65
CA VAL A 151 -2.06 11.05 11.30
C VAL A 151 -1.86 9.99 12.36
N SER A 152 -2.95 9.32 12.72
CA SER A 152 -2.93 8.06 13.48
C SER A 152 -3.53 6.97 12.61
N THR A 153 -2.80 5.86 12.46
CA THR A 153 -3.27 4.74 11.66
C THR A 153 -3.80 3.60 12.53
N TYR A 154 -4.74 2.86 11.96
CA TYR A 154 -5.35 1.65 12.51
C TYR A 154 -5.16 0.56 11.46
N GLN A 155 -3.99 -0.12 11.53
CA GLN A 155 -3.54 -1.00 10.46
C GLN A 155 -3.90 -2.46 10.73
N ALA A 156 -4.56 -3.08 9.76
CA ALA A 156 -4.96 -4.48 9.77
C ALA A 156 -3.75 -5.43 9.84
N VAL A 157 -3.95 -6.59 10.45
CA VAL A 157 -2.89 -7.61 10.63
C VAL A 157 -2.34 -8.16 9.32
N SER A 158 -3.12 -8.14 8.23
CA SER A 158 -2.67 -8.54 6.90
C SER A 158 -1.52 -7.71 6.34
N GLY A 159 -1.27 -6.50 6.89
CA GLY A 159 -0.05 -5.73 6.63
C GLY A 159 1.24 -6.44 7.08
N ALA A 160 1.15 -7.38 8.02
CA ALA A 160 2.23 -8.30 8.38
C ALA A 160 2.22 -9.61 7.56
N GLY A 161 1.44 -9.67 6.48
CA GLY A 161 1.34 -10.83 5.59
C GLY A 161 0.44 -11.94 6.12
N LYS A 162 0.57 -13.12 5.51
CA LYS A 162 -0.23 -14.30 5.87
C LYS A 162 -0.05 -14.73 7.31
N GLU A 163 1.16 -14.57 7.84
CA GLU A 163 1.50 -14.96 9.23
C GLU A 163 0.76 -14.08 10.24
N GLY A 164 0.64 -12.77 9.98
CA GLY A 164 -0.13 -11.87 10.86
C GLY A 164 -1.64 -12.17 10.86
N MET A 165 -2.20 -12.57 9.72
CA MET A 165 -3.59 -13.00 9.63
C MET A 165 -3.82 -14.30 10.41
N ALA A 166 -2.97 -15.30 10.19
CA ALA A 166 -3.05 -16.58 10.88
C ALA A 166 -2.90 -16.42 12.41
N GLU A 167 -2.01 -15.54 12.86
CA GLU A 167 -1.84 -15.27 14.30
C GLU A 167 -3.12 -14.71 14.94
N LEU A 168 -3.80 -13.77 14.27
CA LEU A 168 -5.08 -13.26 14.78
C LEU A 168 -6.14 -14.37 14.86
N GLU A 169 -6.25 -15.19 13.81
CA GLU A 169 -7.20 -16.31 13.77
C GLU A 169 -6.93 -17.34 14.88
N GLU A 170 -5.68 -17.77 15.04
CA GLU A 170 -5.24 -18.69 16.06
C GLU A 170 -5.52 -18.17 17.47
N GLN A 171 -5.23 -16.89 17.73
CA GLN A 171 -5.47 -16.26 19.02
C GLN A 171 -6.95 -16.13 19.34
N VAL A 172 -7.79 -15.75 18.36
CA VAL A 172 -9.25 -15.68 18.56
C VAL A 172 -9.82 -17.08 18.85
N ALA A 173 -9.39 -18.10 18.11
CA ALA A 173 -9.83 -19.49 18.34
C ALA A 173 -9.38 -20.02 19.69
N ALA A 174 -8.15 -19.71 20.13
CA ALA A 174 -7.65 -20.09 21.46
C ALA A 174 -8.49 -19.48 22.57
N LEU A 175 -8.71 -18.17 22.52
CA LEU A 175 -9.52 -17.45 23.52
C LEU A 175 -10.97 -17.95 23.56
N ALA A 176 -11.58 -18.21 22.41
CA ALA A 176 -12.94 -18.75 22.32
C ALA A 176 -13.06 -20.16 22.93
N SER A 177 -11.97 -20.93 22.95
CA SER A 177 -11.90 -22.27 23.57
C SER A 177 -11.33 -22.27 24.97
N GLY A 178 -11.17 -21.11 25.61
CA GLY A 178 -10.64 -20.98 26.98
C GLY A 178 -9.15 -21.31 27.11
N LYS A 179 -8.40 -21.22 26.02
CA LYS A 179 -6.95 -21.48 25.99
C LYS A 179 -6.17 -20.15 25.97
N GLU A 180 -4.95 -20.18 26.48
CA GLU A 180 -4.03 -19.06 26.39
C GLU A 180 -3.61 -18.82 24.91
N PRO A 181 -3.72 -17.57 24.40
CA PRO A 181 -3.27 -17.22 23.07
C PRO A 181 -1.75 -17.14 23.00
N VAL A 182 -1.17 -17.54 21.88
CA VAL A 182 0.28 -17.48 21.68
C VAL A 182 0.61 -16.35 20.69
N ALA A 183 1.51 -15.44 21.11
CA ALA A 183 2.04 -14.36 20.26
C ALA A 183 3.41 -14.78 19.68
N LYS A 184 3.58 -14.68 18.34
CA LYS A 184 4.78 -15.13 17.64
C LYS A 184 5.26 -14.15 16.55
N VAL A 185 4.38 -13.29 16.04
CA VAL A 185 4.63 -12.48 14.83
C VAL A 185 4.62 -10.99 15.16
N LEU A 186 3.64 -10.51 15.93
CA LEU A 186 3.44 -9.08 16.15
C LEU A 186 4.08 -8.58 17.47
N PRO A 187 4.69 -7.36 17.47
CA PRO A 187 4.67 -6.32 16.41
C PRO A 187 5.57 -6.62 15.21
N VAL A 188 6.68 -7.31 15.39
CA VAL A 188 7.65 -7.64 14.33
C VAL A 188 8.24 -9.02 14.60
N GLY A 189 8.11 -9.97 13.67
CA GLY A 189 8.51 -11.36 13.87
C GLY A 189 10.00 -11.60 14.17
N LYS A 190 10.87 -10.63 13.88
CA LYS A 190 12.32 -10.71 14.19
C LYS A 190 12.69 -10.17 15.57
N LEU A 191 11.76 -9.52 16.27
CA LEU A 191 12.01 -9.02 17.61
C LEU A 191 11.84 -10.14 18.64
N PRO A 192 12.55 -10.07 19.80
CA PRO A 192 12.47 -11.11 20.81
C PRO A 192 11.16 -11.10 21.61
N LYS A 193 10.39 -10.03 21.56
CA LYS A 193 9.14 -9.88 22.30
C LYS A 193 7.96 -9.68 21.38
N HIS A 194 6.92 -10.48 21.58
CA HIS A 194 5.68 -10.45 20.84
C HIS A 194 4.50 -10.22 21.80
N TYR A 195 3.41 -9.69 21.26
CA TYR A 195 2.20 -9.38 22.01
C TYR A 195 0.97 -9.96 21.35
N GLN A 196 0.02 -10.39 22.16
CA GLN A 196 -1.31 -10.74 21.71
C GLN A 196 -1.93 -9.58 20.94
N ILE A 197 -2.49 -9.86 19.76
CA ILE A 197 -3.23 -8.90 18.96
C ILE A 197 -4.75 -9.07 19.10
N ALA A 198 -5.24 -10.28 19.30
CA ALA A 198 -6.68 -10.51 19.51
C ALA A 198 -7.18 -9.68 20.70
N PHE A 199 -8.18 -8.81 20.46
CA PHE A 199 -8.76 -7.88 21.43
C PHE A 199 -7.76 -6.87 22.03
N ASN A 200 -6.71 -6.50 21.29
CA ASN A 200 -5.68 -5.59 21.76
C ASN A 200 -5.24 -4.62 20.64
N LEU A 201 -4.55 -3.56 21.02
CA LEU A 201 -3.87 -2.62 20.13
C LEU A 201 -2.37 -2.67 20.39
N ILE A 202 -1.55 -2.69 19.32
CA ILE A 202 -0.09 -2.67 19.45
C ILE A 202 0.41 -1.37 18.81
N PRO A 203 0.87 -0.35 19.58
CA PRO A 203 1.33 0.94 19.07
C PRO A 203 2.76 0.86 18.55
N GLN A 204 3.03 -0.14 17.76
CA GLN A 204 4.31 -0.36 17.08
C GLN A 204 4.09 -1.13 15.79
N ILE A 205 4.54 -0.55 14.68
CA ILE A 205 4.65 -1.24 13.39
C ILE A 205 6.06 -1.01 12.86
N ASP A 206 6.79 -2.10 12.56
CA ASP A 206 8.22 -2.09 12.26
C ASP A 206 9.08 -1.71 13.49
N ILE A 207 10.38 -1.55 13.32
CA ILE A 207 11.35 -1.26 14.38
C ILE A 207 11.46 0.24 14.65
N PHE A 208 11.79 0.60 15.88
CA PHE A 208 12.08 1.99 16.26
C PHE A 208 13.40 2.47 15.68
N LYS A 209 13.46 3.77 15.38
CA LYS A 209 14.66 4.54 15.01
C LYS A 209 15.14 5.37 16.20
N ASP A 210 16.31 6.00 16.07
CA ASP A 210 16.93 6.80 17.13
C ASP A 210 16.06 8.00 17.60
N ASN A 211 15.21 8.50 16.70
CA ASN A 211 14.26 9.58 16.99
C ASN A 211 12.95 9.10 17.63
N LEU A 212 12.89 7.84 18.07
CA LEU A 212 11.75 7.18 18.70
C LEU A 212 10.52 6.98 17.79
N TYR A 213 10.58 7.37 16.54
CA TYR A 213 9.59 6.95 15.55
C TYR A 213 9.88 5.53 15.07
N THR A 214 8.85 4.81 14.70
CA THR A 214 9.03 3.54 13.99
C THR A 214 9.42 3.79 12.52
N LYS A 215 9.99 2.77 11.86
CA LYS A 215 10.24 2.87 10.42
C LYS A 215 8.96 3.08 9.63
N GLU A 216 7.84 2.51 10.07
CA GLU A 216 6.54 2.69 9.42
C GLU A 216 6.10 4.16 9.45
N GLU A 217 6.23 4.80 10.60
CA GLU A 217 5.92 6.22 10.77
C GLU A 217 6.80 7.12 9.90
N MET A 218 8.10 6.82 9.83
CA MET A 218 9.02 7.56 8.96
C MET A 218 8.70 7.37 7.48
N LYS A 219 8.27 6.18 7.04
CA LYS A 219 7.80 5.99 5.66
C LYS A 219 6.64 6.93 5.34
N MET A 220 5.65 7.04 6.22
CA MET A 220 4.52 7.95 5.99
C MET A 220 4.98 9.41 5.88
N ILE A 221 5.96 9.82 6.67
CA ILE A 221 6.50 11.19 6.64
C ILE A 221 7.30 11.46 5.35
N ASP A 222 8.30 10.61 5.09
CA ASP A 222 9.28 10.86 4.03
C ASP A 222 8.68 10.60 2.63
N GLU A 223 7.93 9.51 2.49
CA GLU A 223 7.30 9.13 1.22
C GLU A 223 6.20 10.14 0.82
N THR A 224 5.40 10.65 1.77
CA THR A 224 4.38 11.67 1.47
C THR A 224 5.00 12.93 0.89
N LYS A 225 6.08 13.44 1.47
CA LYS A 225 6.80 14.60 0.94
C LYS A 225 7.29 14.37 -0.48
N LYS A 226 7.89 13.21 -0.73
CA LYS A 226 8.40 12.84 -2.06
C LYS A 226 7.28 12.73 -3.09
N ILE A 227 6.16 12.08 -2.77
CA ILE A 227 5.02 11.90 -3.68
C ILE A 227 4.34 13.23 -3.97
N MET A 228 4.11 14.06 -2.95
CA MET A 228 3.45 15.35 -3.07
C MET A 228 4.37 16.45 -3.63
N GLY A 229 5.69 16.20 -3.68
CA GLY A 229 6.67 17.18 -4.16
C GLY A 229 6.79 18.43 -3.27
N ASP A 230 6.52 18.30 -1.97
CA ASP A 230 6.59 19.43 -1.03
C ASP A 230 7.24 19.06 0.30
N ASP A 231 8.52 19.40 0.44
CA ASP A 231 9.31 19.14 1.65
C ASP A 231 8.95 20.05 2.84
N ARG A 232 8.17 21.13 2.60
CA ARG A 232 7.79 22.11 3.64
C ARG A 232 6.67 21.57 4.54
N MET A 233 5.91 20.58 4.10
CA MET A 233 4.87 19.95 4.91
C MET A 233 5.44 19.38 6.19
N ARG A 234 4.87 19.74 7.33
CA ARG A 234 5.21 19.19 8.64
C ARG A 234 4.30 18.02 8.94
N ILE A 235 4.87 16.81 9.00
CA ILE A 235 4.10 15.59 9.13
C ILE A 235 4.55 14.85 10.40
N THR A 236 3.59 14.36 11.17
CA THR A 236 3.83 13.40 12.26
C THR A 236 2.83 12.28 12.18
N ALA A 237 3.29 11.06 12.46
CA ALA A 237 2.49 9.85 12.37
C ALA A 237 2.61 9.01 13.64
N THR A 238 1.53 8.33 14.00
CA THR A 238 1.52 7.26 15.00
C THR A 238 0.87 6.04 14.36
N THR A 239 1.61 4.93 14.26
CA THR A 239 1.11 3.74 13.60
C THR A 239 0.77 2.64 14.58
N VAL A 240 -0.47 2.15 14.51
CA VAL A 240 -1.02 1.17 15.46
C VAL A 240 -1.52 -0.06 14.71
N ARG A 241 -1.09 -1.25 15.14
CA ARG A 241 -1.67 -2.52 14.69
C ARG A 241 -2.96 -2.79 15.46
N VAL A 242 -4.04 -3.08 14.72
CA VAL A 242 -5.35 -3.38 15.29
C VAL A 242 -5.81 -4.79 14.91
N PRO A 243 -6.71 -5.42 15.69
CA PRO A 243 -7.23 -6.77 15.42
C PRO A 243 -8.29 -6.75 14.30
N VAL A 244 -7.93 -6.14 13.19
CA VAL A 244 -8.71 -6.09 11.96
C VAL A 244 -8.01 -6.92 10.91
N TYR A 245 -8.76 -7.74 10.19
CA TYR A 245 -8.20 -8.72 9.29
C TYR A 245 -7.56 -8.09 8.06
N ARG A 246 -8.29 -7.20 7.37
CA ARG A 246 -7.90 -6.55 6.11
C ARG A 246 -8.48 -5.13 6.06
N SER A 247 -7.87 -4.26 5.27
CA SER A 247 -8.13 -2.83 5.14
C SER A 247 -7.58 -1.99 6.30
N HIS A 248 -6.80 -0.97 5.94
CA HIS A 248 -6.28 0.01 6.90
C HIS A 248 -7.27 1.17 7.05
N ALA A 249 -7.27 1.76 8.23
CA ALA A 249 -7.98 3.01 8.48
C ALA A 249 -7.01 4.04 9.08
N GLU A 250 -7.31 5.32 8.85
CA GLU A 250 -6.47 6.42 9.32
C GLU A 250 -7.34 7.60 9.76
N SER A 251 -6.97 8.18 10.90
CA SER A 251 -7.50 9.47 11.37
C SER A 251 -6.51 10.55 10.99
N VAL A 252 -6.91 11.46 10.12
CA VAL A 252 -6.04 12.49 9.55
C VAL A 252 -6.54 13.87 9.96
N ASN A 253 -5.61 14.67 10.50
CA ASN A 253 -5.79 16.08 10.81
C ASN A 253 -4.89 16.88 9.88
N VAL A 254 -5.46 17.82 9.13
CA VAL A 254 -4.78 18.57 8.09
C VAL A 254 -4.96 20.07 8.31
N GLU A 255 -3.85 20.78 8.55
CA GLU A 255 -3.78 22.23 8.64
C GLU A 255 -3.37 22.81 7.29
N PHE A 256 -4.09 23.82 6.81
CA PHE A 256 -3.85 24.52 5.55
C PHE A 256 -3.22 25.90 5.78
N GLU A 257 -2.59 26.45 4.74
CA GLU A 257 -2.13 27.84 4.76
C GLU A 257 -3.33 28.80 4.76
N ASP A 258 -4.37 28.46 3.99
CA ASP A 258 -5.60 29.23 3.84
C ASP A 258 -6.82 28.43 4.31
N LYS A 259 -7.92 29.13 4.58
CA LYS A 259 -9.16 28.50 5.02
C LYS A 259 -9.80 27.67 3.91
N VAL A 260 -10.05 26.41 4.18
CA VAL A 260 -10.82 25.48 3.33
C VAL A 260 -12.20 25.28 3.91
N THR A 261 -13.25 25.48 3.11
CA THR A 261 -14.62 25.21 3.55
C THR A 261 -14.93 23.71 3.43
N LEU A 262 -15.81 23.19 4.29
CA LEU A 262 -16.25 21.78 4.20
C LEU A 262 -16.91 21.48 2.86
N GLU A 263 -17.63 22.43 2.29
CA GLU A 263 -18.26 22.27 0.98
C GLU A 263 -17.22 22.10 -0.13
N ALA A 264 -16.19 22.97 -0.17
CA ALA A 264 -15.09 22.86 -1.14
C ALA A 264 -14.31 21.55 -0.96
N ALA A 265 -14.03 21.16 0.28
CA ALA A 265 -13.33 19.91 0.58
C ALA A 265 -14.14 18.68 0.14
N ARG A 266 -15.45 18.64 0.42
CA ARG A 266 -16.36 17.58 -0.02
C ARG A 266 -16.43 17.47 -1.54
N ALA A 267 -16.55 18.60 -2.23
CA ALA A 267 -16.59 18.65 -3.68
C ALA A 267 -15.29 18.14 -4.30
N ALA A 268 -14.12 18.56 -3.77
CA ALA A 268 -12.83 18.11 -4.25
C ALA A 268 -12.62 16.61 -4.04
N ILE A 269 -12.94 16.08 -2.86
CA ILE A 269 -12.84 14.65 -2.54
C ILE A 269 -13.79 13.84 -3.43
N ALA A 270 -15.05 14.24 -3.58
CA ALA A 270 -16.05 13.51 -4.36
C ALA A 270 -15.72 13.46 -5.86
N ALA A 271 -15.00 14.45 -6.38
CA ALA A 271 -14.58 14.50 -7.78
C ALA A 271 -13.28 13.76 -8.07
N PHE A 272 -12.53 13.35 -7.03
CA PHE A 272 -11.21 12.75 -7.21
C PHE A 272 -11.32 11.26 -7.58
N PRO A 273 -10.57 10.79 -8.61
CA PRO A 273 -10.62 9.40 -9.03
C PRO A 273 -10.10 8.44 -7.95
N GLY A 274 -10.72 7.28 -7.82
CA GLY A 274 -10.32 6.25 -6.84
C GLY A 274 -10.71 6.57 -5.39
N ILE A 275 -11.58 7.58 -5.18
CA ILE A 275 -12.14 7.92 -3.87
C ILE A 275 -13.67 7.83 -3.91
N ILE A 276 -14.23 7.27 -2.85
CA ILE A 276 -15.67 7.35 -2.55
C ILE A 276 -15.85 8.22 -1.29
N LEU A 277 -16.58 9.32 -1.42
CA LEU A 277 -17.00 10.12 -0.27
C LEU A 277 -18.21 9.44 0.39
N ARG A 278 -17.97 8.78 1.54
CA ARG A 278 -19.00 8.15 2.37
C ARG A 278 -19.09 8.91 3.69
N ASP A 279 -19.90 9.96 3.70
CA ASP A 279 -19.92 10.89 4.83
C ASP A 279 -21.33 11.42 5.10
N ASN A 280 -22.18 10.55 5.62
CA ASN A 280 -23.53 10.87 6.08
C ASN A 280 -23.72 10.43 7.54
N PRO A 281 -23.22 11.21 8.53
CA PRO A 281 -23.29 10.84 9.93
C PRO A 281 -24.72 10.69 10.46
N ALA A 282 -25.71 11.37 9.86
CA ALA A 282 -27.11 11.28 10.28
C ALA A 282 -27.68 9.88 10.04
N GLU A 283 -27.25 9.21 8.96
CA GLU A 283 -27.62 7.84 8.63
C GLU A 283 -26.55 6.82 9.08
N GLN A 284 -25.57 7.24 9.88
CA GLN A 284 -24.45 6.42 10.34
C GLN A 284 -23.60 5.83 9.20
N GLU A 285 -23.52 6.53 8.07
CA GLU A 285 -22.71 6.13 6.92
C GLU A 285 -21.33 6.77 6.96
N TYR A 286 -20.32 5.94 7.16
CA TYR A 286 -18.91 6.32 7.18
C TYR A 286 -18.03 5.11 6.84
N PRO A 287 -16.77 5.32 6.41
CA PRO A 287 -15.88 4.23 6.02
C PRO A 287 -15.53 3.31 7.17
N MET A 288 -15.54 2.02 6.92
CA MET A 288 -15.10 1.00 7.87
C MET A 288 -14.28 -0.08 7.15
N PRO A 289 -13.20 -0.61 7.80
CA PRO A 289 -12.34 -1.63 7.19
C PRO A 289 -13.09 -2.85 6.66
N LEU A 290 -14.14 -3.29 7.34
CA LEU A 290 -14.96 -4.43 6.93
C LEU A 290 -15.56 -4.24 5.53
N PHE A 291 -15.99 -3.03 5.19
CA PHE A 291 -16.68 -2.74 3.93
C PHE A 291 -15.74 -2.28 2.82
N THR A 292 -14.53 -1.80 3.15
CA THR A 292 -13.51 -1.41 2.17
C THR A 292 -12.56 -2.55 1.79
N SER A 293 -12.61 -3.67 2.49
CA SER A 293 -11.85 -4.88 2.15
C SER A 293 -12.24 -5.42 0.78
N ASN A 294 -11.24 -5.79 -0.03
CA ASN A 294 -11.40 -6.26 -1.41
C ASN A 294 -12.03 -5.23 -2.38
N LYS A 295 -11.99 -3.93 -2.03
CA LYS A 295 -12.42 -2.84 -2.92
C LYS A 295 -11.21 -2.17 -3.59
N TYR A 296 -11.47 -1.50 -4.71
CA TYR A 296 -10.45 -0.74 -5.44
C TYR A 296 -10.24 0.65 -4.87
N ASP A 297 -11.36 1.31 -4.54
CA ASP A 297 -11.36 2.68 -4.09
C ASP A 297 -11.04 2.79 -2.60
N VAL A 298 -10.49 3.92 -2.20
CA VAL A 298 -10.45 4.34 -0.80
C VAL A 298 -11.74 5.09 -0.46
N GLU A 299 -12.21 4.94 0.76
CA GLU A 299 -13.40 5.65 1.23
C GLU A 299 -13.00 6.72 2.24
N ILE A 300 -13.56 7.93 2.09
CA ILE A 300 -13.35 9.06 3.02
C ILE A 300 -14.68 9.46 3.63
N GLY A 301 -14.66 9.77 4.93
CA GLY A 301 -15.80 10.29 5.67
C GLY A 301 -15.37 10.96 6.96
N ARG A 302 -16.36 11.30 7.82
CA ARG A 302 -16.14 12.00 9.06
C ARG A 302 -15.40 13.34 8.87
N LEU A 303 -15.63 13.98 7.71
CA LEU A 303 -15.04 15.28 7.36
C LEU A 303 -15.68 16.39 8.21
N ARG A 304 -14.86 17.13 8.95
CA ARG A 304 -15.28 18.17 9.87
C ARG A 304 -14.19 19.19 10.15
N TYR A 305 -14.54 20.36 10.61
CA TYR A 305 -13.57 21.30 11.14
C TYR A 305 -12.90 20.78 12.41
N ASP A 306 -11.69 21.24 12.64
CA ASP A 306 -11.02 21.10 13.92
C ASP A 306 -11.36 22.32 14.80
N GLU A 307 -12.09 22.08 15.89
CA GLU A 307 -12.51 23.14 16.83
C GLU A 307 -11.34 23.72 17.64
N SER A 308 -10.17 23.05 17.63
CA SER A 308 -9.01 23.43 18.43
C SER A 308 -7.94 24.17 17.62
N GLN A 309 -8.05 24.20 16.29
CA GLN A 309 -7.04 24.77 15.39
C GLN A 309 -7.68 25.39 14.15
N GLU A 310 -7.32 26.66 13.89
CA GLU A 310 -7.79 27.36 12.69
C GLU A 310 -7.29 26.70 11.39
N ASN A 311 -8.00 26.92 10.30
CA ASN A 311 -7.68 26.42 8.96
C ASN A 311 -7.40 24.90 8.91
N THR A 312 -8.06 24.13 9.77
CA THR A 312 -7.77 22.71 9.94
C THR A 312 -9.02 21.86 9.76
N LEU A 313 -8.86 20.77 9.03
CA LEU A 313 -9.89 19.75 8.84
C LEU A 313 -9.45 18.42 9.43
N ASN A 314 -10.42 17.66 9.92
CA ASN A 314 -10.26 16.26 10.28
C ASN A 314 -11.07 15.40 9.32
N PHE A 315 -10.52 14.25 8.92
CA PHE A 315 -11.26 13.22 8.20
C PHE A 315 -10.82 11.81 8.61
N TRP A 316 -11.62 10.84 8.25
CA TRP A 316 -11.36 9.43 8.39
C TRP A 316 -11.29 8.79 7.02
N ILE A 317 -10.27 7.98 6.76
CA ILE A 317 -10.08 7.29 5.50
C ILE A 317 -9.85 5.80 5.72
N CYS A 318 -10.44 4.98 4.89
CA CYS A 318 -10.22 3.54 4.87
C CYS A 318 -9.88 3.07 3.46
N GLY A 319 -8.98 2.09 3.34
CA GLY A 319 -8.63 1.50 2.05
C GLY A 319 -8.00 0.13 2.21
N ASP A 320 -8.17 -0.71 1.19
CA ASP A 320 -7.57 -2.04 1.17
C ASP A 320 -6.08 -1.94 0.89
N GLN A 321 -5.27 -2.25 1.93
CA GLN A 321 -3.82 -2.10 1.87
C GLN A 321 -3.12 -3.15 0.99
N ILE A 322 -3.78 -4.25 0.63
CA ILE A 322 -3.24 -5.24 -0.31
C ILE A 322 -3.60 -4.86 -1.75
N ARG A 323 -4.79 -4.27 -1.96
CA ARG A 323 -5.23 -3.74 -3.26
C ARG A 323 -4.65 -2.35 -3.49
N LYS A 324 -5.40 -1.29 -3.18
CA LYS A 324 -4.93 0.08 -3.46
C LYS A 324 -3.62 0.39 -2.77
N GLY A 325 -3.42 -0.09 -1.56
CA GLY A 325 -2.17 0.11 -0.81
C GLY A 325 -0.96 -0.67 -1.36
N ALA A 326 -1.12 -1.58 -2.31
CA ALA A 326 -0.01 -2.40 -2.84
C ALA A 326 -0.24 -2.85 -4.29
N ALA A 327 -0.85 -4.03 -4.49
CA ALA A 327 -0.91 -4.69 -5.79
C ALA A 327 -1.68 -3.88 -6.84
N LEU A 328 -2.80 -3.28 -6.48
CA LEU A 328 -3.58 -2.45 -7.40
C LEU A 328 -2.82 -1.20 -7.82
N ASN A 329 -2.20 -0.49 -6.89
CA ASN A 329 -1.42 0.70 -7.22
C ASN A 329 -0.26 0.38 -8.17
N ALA A 330 0.46 -0.72 -7.91
CA ALA A 330 1.54 -1.17 -8.79
C ALA A 330 1.02 -1.60 -10.18
N LEU A 331 -0.13 -2.26 -10.24
CA LEU A 331 -0.74 -2.63 -11.52
C LEU A 331 -1.24 -1.38 -12.28
N GLN A 332 -1.81 -0.39 -11.61
CA GLN A 332 -2.21 0.89 -12.19
C GLN A 332 -1.00 1.67 -12.74
N ILE A 333 0.17 1.60 -12.10
CA ILE A 333 1.42 2.13 -12.66
C ILE A 333 1.72 1.47 -14.01
N ALA A 334 1.64 0.13 -14.09
CA ALA A 334 1.85 -0.60 -15.34
C ALA A 334 0.79 -0.22 -16.40
N GLU A 335 -0.47 -0.12 -16.02
CA GLU A 335 -1.56 0.31 -16.91
C GLU A 335 -1.35 1.73 -17.45
N TYR A 336 -0.92 2.65 -16.59
CA TYR A 336 -0.58 4.01 -17.02
C TYR A 336 0.57 4.01 -18.03
N MET A 337 1.62 3.23 -17.77
CA MET A 337 2.75 3.12 -18.70
C MET A 337 2.33 2.57 -20.05
N ILE A 338 1.49 1.54 -20.08
CA ILE A 338 0.95 0.95 -21.30
C ILE A 338 0.10 1.97 -22.07
N ALA A 339 -0.76 2.71 -21.37
CA ALA A 339 -1.63 3.70 -21.98
C ALA A 339 -0.88 4.90 -22.59
N HIS A 340 0.36 5.14 -22.15
CA HIS A 340 1.19 6.27 -22.58
C HIS A 340 2.45 5.84 -23.37
N ASP A 341 2.51 4.59 -23.86
CA ASP A 341 3.62 4.03 -24.65
C ASP A 341 5.00 4.16 -23.96
N LEU A 342 5.04 3.94 -22.63
CA LEU A 342 6.25 4.00 -21.81
C LEU A 342 6.87 2.62 -21.54
N VAL A 343 6.38 1.54 -22.17
CA VAL A 343 6.87 0.14 -22.06
C VAL A 343 7.44 -0.34 -23.39
#